data_83a58fceb571aac3dcb4750eba183f39
#
_entry.id   83a58fceb571aac3dcb4750eba183f39
#
_cell.length_a   1.000
_cell.length_b   1.000
_cell.length_c   1.000
_cell.angle_alpha   90.00
_cell.angle_beta   90.00
_cell.angle_gamma   90.00
#
_symmetry.space_group_name_H-M   'P 1'
#
loop_
_entity.id
_entity.type
_entity.pdbx_description
1 polymer ?
#
loop_
_entity_poly.entity_id
_entity_poly.type
_entity_poly.pdbx_seq_one_letter_code
_entity_poly.pdbx_strand_id
1 'polypeptide(L)'
;THCVVFENPNGASFEQTGGIFQKPEGQAFLQDLFTVAEDGLEGGGTPILNFGEADFNKNPYLMLINVRVSDAKRYSQLFSDFMNSSDLPGSATMFQDTFTGEYKRTHYIAISGPSVDSLRETTSASLSSQDGENFQRRAANIRKITSTYLMFHVKSWNE
;
A
#
# COMPACT_ATOMS: atom_id res chain seq x y z
N THR A 1 11.07 -12.41 2.56
CA THR A 1 9.89 -12.24 1.67
C THR A 1 10.15 -11.04 0.77
N HIS A 2 9.86 -11.18 -0.52
CA HIS A 2 9.98 -10.12 -1.52
C HIS A 2 8.60 -9.80 -2.09
N CYS A 3 8.40 -8.57 -2.52
CA CYS A 3 7.20 -8.12 -3.20
C CYS A 3 7.61 -7.41 -4.49
N VAL A 4 6.95 -7.73 -5.59
CA VAL A 4 7.09 -7.02 -6.86
C VAL A 4 5.79 -6.25 -7.08
N VAL A 5 5.92 -4.95 -7.34
CA VAL A 5 4.77 -4.06 -7.60
C VAL A 5 4.82 -3.61 -9.05
N PHE A 6 3.73 -3.79 -9.76
CA PHE A 6 3.52 -3.26 -11.11
C PHE A 6 2.56 -2.07 -11.02
N GLU A 7 3.03 -0.90 -11.36
CA GLU A 7 2.19 0.29 -11.48
C GLU A 7 1.71 0.45 -12.92
N ASN A 8 0.42 0.53 -13.10
CA ASN A 8 -0.20 0.68 -14.39
C ASN A 8 -1.10 1.92 -14.39
N PRO A 9 -0.95 2.85 -15.34
CA PRO A 9 -1.71 4.10 -15.36
C PRO A 9 -3.21 3.88 -15.64
N ASN A 10 -3.59 2.75 -16.22
CA ASN A 10 -4.98 2.41 -16.54
C ASN A 10 -5.16 0.89 -16.78
N GLY A 11 -6.41 0.46 -16.91
CA GLY A 11 -6.75 -0.95 -17.16
C GLY A 11 -6.14 -1.55 -18.43
N ALA A 12 -6.03 -0.77 -19.51
CA ALA A 12 -5.43 -1.25 -20.76
C ALA A 12 -3.94 -1.55 -20.60
N SER A 13 -3.22 -0.69 -19.84
CA SER A 13 -1.81 -0.94 -19.48
C SER A 13 -1.67 -2.19 -18.61
N PHE A 14 -2.60 -2.42 -17.70
CA PHE A 14 -2.61 -3.62 -16.86
C PHE A 14 -2.79 -4.89 -17.72
N GLU A 15 -3.74 -4.88 -18.67
CA GLU A 15 -3.93 -5.99 -19.61
C GLU A 15 -2.69 -6.23 -20.48
N GLN A 16 -2.03 -5.16 -20.93
CA GLN A 16 -0.79 -5.24 -21.70
C GLN A 16 0.33 -5.86 -20.84
N THR A 17 0.48 -5.48 -19.59
CA THR A 17 1.44 -6.08 -18.67
C THR A 17 1.18 -7.56 -18.49
N GLY A 18 -0.07 -7.97 -18.30
CA GLY A 18 -0.47 -9.38 -18.25
C GLY A 18 -0.12 -10.13 -19.55
N GLY A 19 -0.28 -9.48 -20.71
CA GLY A 19 0.08 -10.03 -22.02
C GLY A 19 1.58 -10.29 -22.22
N ILE A 20 2.45 -9.55 -21.50
CA ILE A 20 3.91 -9.80 -21.53
C ILE A 20 4.22 -11.20 -20.99
N PHE A 21 3.57 -11.60 -19.90
CA PHE A 21 3.78 -12.91 -19.27
C PHE A 21 3.22 -14.09 -20.09
N GLN A 22 2.44 -13.82 -21.13
CA GLN A 22 1.96 -14.85 -22.07
C GLN A 22 2.94 -15.10 -23.22
N LYS A 23 3.94 -14.21 -23.41
CA LYS A 23 4.99 -14.38 -24.42
C LYS A 23 6.04 -15.41 -23.97
N PRO A 24 6.79 -16.04 -24.90
CA PRO A 24 7.83 -17.01 -24.53
C PRO A 24 8.84 -16.50 -23.51
N GLU A 25 9.28 -15.25 -23.66
CA GLU A 25 10.25 -14.61 -22.75
C GLU A 25 9.65 -14.42 -21.35
N GLY A 26 8.38 -14.01 -21.26
CA GLY A 26 7.66 -13.88 -20.01
C GLY A 26 7.42 -15.21 -19.33
N GLN A 27 7.11 -16.27 -20.09
CA GLN A 27 6.98 -17.63 -19.58
C GLN A 27 8.32 -18.18 -19.06
N ALA A 28 9.42 -17.95 -19.77
CA ALA A 28 10.76 -18.32 -19.31
C ALA A 28 11.12 -17.59 -18.00
N PHE A 29 10.84 -16.28 -17.92
CA PHE A 29 11.04 -15.52 -16.69
C PHE A 29 10.25 -16.10 -15.51
N LEU A 30 8.97 -16.43 -15.69
CA LEU A 30 8.15 -17.03 -14.63
C LEU A 30 8.68 -18.40 -14.21
N GLN A 31 9.12 -19.24 -15.16
CA GLN A 31 9.74 -20.52 -14.85
C GLN A 31 10.99 -20.35 -14.01
N ASP A 32 11.88 -19.42 -14.37
CA ASP A 32 13.10 -19.14 -13.60
C ASP A 32 12.76 -18.57 -12.22
N LEU A 33 11.77 -17.68 -12.13
CA LEU A 33 11.32 -17.09 -10.88
C LEU A 33 10.84 -18.18 -9.92
N PHE A 34 10.01 -19.11 -10.37
CA PHE A 34 9.47 -20.19 -9.53
C PHE A 34 10.49 -21.27 -9.15
N THR A 35 11.71 -21.22 -9.68
CA THR A 35 12.81 -22.05 -9.16
C THR A 35 13.41 -21.48 -7.88
N VAL A 36 13.25 -20.15 -7.63
CA VAL A 36 13.90 -19.44 -6.52
C VAL A 36 12.89 -18.78 -5.57
N ALA A 37 11.62 -18.75 -5.94
CA ALA A 37 10.55 -18.14 -5.16
C ALA A 37 9.29 -19.04 -5.17
N GLU A 38 8.62 -19.12 -4.02
CA GLU A 38 7.30 -19.73 -3.90
C GLU A 38 6.22 -18.68 -4.20
N ASP A 39 5.08 -19.12 -4.75
CA ASP A 39 3.92 -18.27 -4.95
C ASP A 39 3.46 -17.66 -3.64
N GLY A 40 3.24 -16.36 -3.67
CA GLY A 40 2.72 -15.57 -2.56
C GLY A 40 1.29 -15.09 -2.79
N LEU A 41 0.87 -14.15 -1.99
CA LEU A 41 -0.40 -13.46 -2.14
C LEU A 41 -0.29 -12.42 -3.25
N GLU A 42 -1.20 -12.47 -4.19
CA GLU A 42 -1.38 -11.44 -5.21
C GLU A 42 -2.51 -10.49 -4.82
N GLY A 43 -2.38 -9.24 -5.16
CA GLY A 43 -3.43 -8.27 -4.92
C GLY A 43 -3.13 -6.96 -5.64
N GLY A 44 -4.17 -6.24 -5.97
CA GLY A 44 -4.03 -4.94 -6.61
C GLY A 44 -5.16 -4.01 -6.24
N GLY A 45 -4.89 -2.72 -6.27
CA GLY A 45 -5.87 -1.70 -5.93
C GLY A 45 -5.66 -0.41 -6.69
N THR A 46 -6.70 0.40 -6.68
CA THR A 46 -6.71 1.74 -7.25
C THR A 46 -6.46 2.76 -6.15
N PRO A 47 -5.52 3.70 -6.31
CA PRO A 47 -5.34 4.78 -5.35
C PRO A 47 -6.57 5.67 -5.32
N ILE A 48 -7.07 5.95 -4.12
CA ILE A 48 -8.26 6.78 -3.90
C ILE A 48 -7.96 8.06 -3.11
N LEU A 49 -6.89 8.08 -2.33
CA LEU A 49 -6.40 9.25 -1.60
C LEU A 49 -4.87 9.25 -1.61
N ASN A 50 -4.27 10.42 -1.87
CA ASN A 50 -2.83 10.61 -1.84
C ASN A 50 -2.48 11.83 -0.96
N PHE A 51 -1.45 11.69 -0.13
CA PHE A 51 -0.88 12.73 0.72
C PHE A 51 0.64 12.70 0.59
N GLY A 52 1.22 13.85 0.31
CA GLY A 52 2.63 13.96 -0.02
C GLY A 52 2.99 13.35 -1.37
N GLU A 53 4.27 13.35 -1.69
CA GLU A 53 4.81 12.80 -2.94
C GLU A 53 5.68 11.58 -2.63
N ALA A 54 5.44 10.49 -3.35
CA ALA A 54 6.24 9.28 -3.23
C ALA A 54 7.62 9.50 -3.87
N ASP A 55 8.67 9.44 -3.06
CA ASP A 55 10.07 9.51 -3.50
C ASP A 55 10.84 8.38 -2.79
N PHE A 56 10.95 7.24 -3.44
CA PHE A 56 11.63 6.08 -2.85
C PHE A 56 13.14 6.24 -2.72
N ASN A 57 13.77 7.24 -3.36
CA ASN A 57 15.17 7.57 -3.14
C ASN A 57 15.38 8.23 -1.77
N LYS A 58 14.40 9.01 -1.31
CA LYS A 58 14.43 9.66 0.02
C LYS A 58 13.72 8.86 1.10
N ASN A 59 12.65 8.17 0.73
CA ASN A 59 11.75 7.44 1.63
C ASN A 59 11.64 5.96 1.23
N PRO A 60 12.74 5.17 1.33
CA PRO A 60 12.76 3.80 0.80
C PRO A 60 12.01 2.78 1.69
N TYR A 61 11.62 3.15 2.91
CA TYR A 61 10.85 2.27 3.76
C TYR A 61 9.36 2.50 3.56
N LEU A 62 8.61 1.40 3.51
CA LEU A 62 7.18 1.41 3.28
C LEU A 62 6.47 0.58 4.34
N MET A 63 5.51 1.18 5.03
CA MET A 63 4.57 0.48 5.90
C MET A 63 3.26 0.28 5.15
N LEU A 64 2.90 -0.98 4.92
CA LEU A 64 1.64 -1.37 4.28
C LEU A 64 0.66 -1.85 5.35
N ILE A 65 -0.47 -1.17 5.48
CA ILE A 65 -1.51 -1.47 6.46
C ILE A 65 -2.74 -1.96 5.70
N ASN A 66 -3.04 -3.24 5.81
CA ASN A 66 -4.21 -3.85 5.22
C ASN A 66 -5.42 -3.70 6.14
N VAL A 67 -6.54 -3.24 5.59
CA VAL A 67 -7.74 -2.97 6.35
C VAL A 67 -8.99 -3.54 5.68
N ARG A 68 -9.90 -4.02 6.49
CA ARG A 68 -11.28 -4.30 6.10
C ARG A 68 -12.15 -3.14 6.56
N VAL A 69 -12.84 -2.53 5.62
CA VAL A 69 -13.70 -1.37 5.84
C VAL A 69 -15.14 -1.74 5.49
N SER A 70 -16.08 -1.42 6.36
CA SER A 70 -17.52 -1.66 6.14
C SER A 70 -18.26 -0.43 5.60
N ASP A 71 -17.69 0.77 5.76
CA ASP A 71 -18.20 2.04 5.22
C ASP A 71 -17.03 2.81 4.59
N ALA A 72 -16.79 2.55 3.30
CA ALA A 72 -15.66 3.10 2.56
C ALA A 72 -15.71 4.63 2.49
N LYS A 73 -16.89 5.22 2.23
CA LYS A 73 -17.05 6.67 2.10
C LYS A 73 -16.69 7.39 3.40
N ARG A 74 -17.24 6.90 4.51
CA ARG A 74 -17.00 7.46 5.84
C ARG A 74 -15.54 7.27 6.25
N TYR A 75 -14.96 6.09 5.98
CA TYR A 75 -13.57 5.82 6.31
C TYR A 75 -12.61 6.70 5.53
N SER A 76 -12.82 6.89 4.22
CA SER A 76 -12.00 7.78 3.39
C SER A 76 -12.05 9.23 3.88
N GLN A 77 -13.23 9.72 4.29
CA GLN A 77 -13.35 11.06 4.86
C GLN A 77 -12.58 11.18 6.18
N LEU A 78 -12.76 10.23 7.11
CA LEU A 78 -12.06 10.22 8.39
C LEU A 78 -10.54 10.14 8.22
N PHE A 79 -10.09 9.33 7.26
CA PHE A 79 -8.66 9.21 6.96
C PHE A 79 -8.11 10.49 6.34
N SER A 80 -8.84 11.11 5.43
CA SER A 80 -8.45 12.40 4.85
C SER A 80 -8.34 13.49 5.90
N ASP A 81 -9.33 13.62 6.78
CA ASP A 81 -9.32 14.60 7.88
C ASP A 81 -8.09 14.40 8.77
N PHE A 82 -7.80 13.14 9.16
CA PHE A 82 -6.65 12.78 9.98
C PHE A 82 -5.32 13.06 9.27
N MET A 83 -5.19 12.70 7.99
CA MET A 83 -3.96 12.90 7.24
C MET A 83 -3.63 14.38 7.00
N ASN A 84 -4.65 15.22 6.83
CA ASN A 84 -4.47 16.67 6.69
C ASN A 84 -3.95 17.36 7.98
N SER A 85 -4.10 16.71 9.13
CA SER A 85 -3.56 17.19 10.42
C SER A 85 -2.29 16.46 10.86
N SER A 86 -1.82 15.47 10.07
CA SER A 86 -0.67 14.64 10.40
C SER A 86 0.60 15.14 9.73
N ASP A 87 1.70 15.13 10.47
CA ASP A 87 3.03 15.42 9.93
C ASP A 87 3.72 14.11 9.57
N LEU A 88 3.60 13.70 8.31
CA LEU A 88 4.21 12.47 7.81
C LEU A 88 5.61 12.70 7.27
N PRO A 89 6.55 11.74 7.48
CA PRO A 89 7.92 11.86 7.01
C PRO A 89 8.08 11.70 5.49
N GLY A 90 7.07 11.22 4.81
CA GLY A 90 7.08 10.94 3.37
C GLY A 90 5.69 11.08 2.76
N SER A 91 5.19 10.02 2.17
CA SER A 91 3.85 9.99 1.56
C SER A 91 2.93 8.98 2.23
N ALA A 92 1.63 9.18 2.10
CA ALA A 92 0.63 8.17 2.41
C ALA A 92 -0.39 8.07 1.28
N THR A 93 -0.66 6.84 0.84
CA THR A 93 -1.66 6.56 -0.19
C THR A 93 -2.65 5.52 0.34
N MET A 94 -3.93 5.81 0.24
CA MET A 94 -4.98 4.82 0.46
C MET A 94 -5.43 4.25 -0.88
N PHE A 95 -5.48 2.93 -0.95
CA PHE A 95 -5.95 2.18 -2.10
C PHE A 95 -7.25 1.45 -1.76
N GLN A 96 -8.15 1.40 -2.72
CA GLN A 96 -9.28 0.47 -2.72
C GLN A 96 -8.87 -0.78 -3.48
N ASP A 97 -9.09 -1.96 -2.89
CA ASP A 97 -8.82 -3.22 -3.59
C ASP A 97 -9.68 -3.36 -4.85
N THR A 98 -9.02 -3.71 -5.94
CA THR A 98 -9.64 -4.14 -7.19
C THR A 98 -9.75 -5.66 -7.21
N PHE A 99 -8.69 -6.33 -6.77
CA PHE A 99 -8.66 -7.78 -6.53
C PHE A 99 -7.69 -8.06 -5.37
N THR A 100 -7.92 -9.12 -4.62
CA THR A 100 -7.08 -9.45 -3.47
C THR A 100 -6.89 -10.95 -3.33
N GLY A 101 -5.64 -11.38 -3.16
CA GLY A 101 -5.29 -12.71 -2.66
C GLY A 101 -5.35 -12.78 -1.13
N GLU A 102 -5.38 -11.64 -0.44
CA GLU A 102 -5.52 -11.58 1.00
C GLU A 102 -7.00 -11.58 1.41
N TYR A 103 -7.39 -12.64 2.10
CA TYR A 103 -8.77 -12.84 2.50
C TYR A 103 -9.29 -11.71 3.40
N LYS A 104 -10.40 -11.09 3.00
CA LYS A 104 -11.15 -10.06 3.74
C LYS A 104 -10.55 -8.65 3.78
N ARG A 105 -9.46 -8.34 3.09
CA ARG A 105 -9.02 -6.96 2.87
C ARG A 105 -9.98 -6.28 1.89
N THR A 106 -10.26 -5.01 2.06
CA THR A 106 -11.03 -4.17 1.12
C THR A 106 -10.27 -2.92 0.71
N HIS A 107 -9.32 -2.50 1.55
CA HIS A 107 -8.46 -1.34 1.32
C HIS A 107 -7.08 -1.63 1.90
N TYR A 108 -6.09 -0.89 1.43
CA TYR A 108 -4.78 -0.84 2.08
C TYR A 108 -4.21 0.58 2.06
N ILE A 109 -3.35 0.87 3.01
CA ILE A 109 -2.69 2.16 3.15
C ILE A 109 -1.20 1.89 3.07
N ALA A 110 -0.51 2.61 2.18
CA ALA A 110 0.93 2.60 2.05
C ALA A 110 1.48 3.91 2.59
N ILE A 111 2.37 3.86 3.57
CA ILE A 111 3.03 5.03 4.18
C ILE A 111 4.53 4.88 3.96
N SER A 112 5.16 5.86 3.29
CA SER A 112 6.61 5.87 3.07
C SER A 112 7.35 6.73 4.08
N GLY A 113 8.63 6.41 4.32
CA GLY A 113 9.49 7.19 5.20
C GLY A 113 10.96 6.87 5.03
N PRO A 114 11.85 7.74 5.58
CA PRO A 114 13.30 7.63 5.39
C PRO A 114 13.93 6.49 6.21
N SER A 115 13.27 6.04 7.28
CA SER A 115 13.72 4.93 8.13
C SER A 115 12.57 4.25 8.84
N VAL A 116 12.80 3.05 9.37
CA VAL A 116 11.85 2.31 10.21
C VAL A 116 11.49 3.10 11.46
N ASP A 117 12.50 3.68 12.11
CA ASP A 117 12.29 4.45 13.33
C ASP A 117 11.46 5.71 13.08
N SER A 118 11.77 6.44 12.00
CA SER A 118 10.98 7.61 11.58
C SER A 118 9.51 7.23 11.31
N LEU A 119 9.25 6.13 10.58
CA LEU A 119 7.89 5.63 10.35
C LEU A 119 7.17 5.30 11.66
N ARG A 120 7.84 4.60 12.58
CA ARG A 120 7.26 4.22 13.88
C ARG A 120 6.96 5.44 14.75
N GLU A 121 7.94 6.32 14.90
CA GLU A 121 7.83 7.51 15.76
C GLU A 121 6.73 8.44 15.25
N THR A 122 6.76 8.79 13.96
CA THR A 122 5.78 9.69 13.38
C THR A 122 4.37 9.08 13.37
N THR A 123 4.23 7.81 13.02
CA THR A 123 2.92 7.13 13.08
C THR A 123 2.40 7.07 14.51
N SER A 124 3.25 6.76 15.48
CA SER A 124 2.87 6.72 16.89
C SER A 124 2.47 8.10 17.40
N ALA A 125 3.27 9.13 17.10
CA ALA A 125 2.96 10.52 17.49
C ALA A 125 1.64 11.01 16.87
N SER A 126 1.44 10.78 15.57
CA SER A 126 0.20 11.13 14.88
C SER A 126 -1.02 10.42 15.47
N LEU A 127 -0.93 9.13 15.76
CA LEU A 127 -2.03 8.36 16.34
C LEU A 127 -2.30 8.75 17.82
N SER A 128 -1.32 9.26 18.56
CA SER A 128 -1.45 9.72 19.93
C SER A 128 -1.86 11.19 20.02
N SER A 129 -1.94 11.91 18.90
CA SER A 129 -2.47 13.28 18.87
C SER A 129 -3.99 13.27 19.09
N GLN A 130 -4.56 14.44 19.43
CA GLN A 130 -6.02 14.58 19.59
C GLN A 130 -6.78 14.15 18.33
N ASP A 131 -6.27 14.48 17.13
CA ASP A 131 -6.88 14.12 15.85
C ASP A 131 -6.72 12.62 15.58
N GLY A 132 -5.59 12.03 15.95
CA GLY A 132 -5.34 10.58 15.85
C GLY A 132 -6.27 9.78 16.76
N GLU A 133 -6.44 10.16 18.01
CA GLU A 133 -7.38 9.55 18.94
C GLU A 133 -8.83 9.65 18.42
N ASN A 134 -9.18 10.82 17.89
CA ASN A 134 -10.48 11.08 17.28
C ASN A 134 -10.73 10.17 16.06
N PHE A 135 -9.73 10.07 15.17
CA PHE A 135 -9.76 9.16 14.04
C PHE A 135 -9.95 7.71 14.50
N GLN A 136 -9.11 7.24 15.42
CA GLN A 136 -9.20 5.86 15.92
C GLN A 136 -10.58 5.55 16.49
N ARG A 137 -11.10 6.42 17.37
CA ARG A 137 -12.42 6.26 17.99
C ARG A 137 -13.54 6.22 16.94
N ARG A 138 -13.53 7.13 15.96
CA ARG A 138 -14.56 7.22 14.92
C ARG A 138 -14.48 6.09 13.90
N ALA A 139 -13.29 5.58 13.62
CA ALA A 139 -13.04 4.49 12.69
C ALA A 139 -13.22 3.09 13.32
N ALA A 140 -13.22 2.95 14.64
CA ALA A 140 -13.22 1.67 15.35
C ALA A 140 -14.31 0.69 14.91
N ASN A 141 -15.54 1.19 14.67
CA ASN A 141 -16.68 0.35 14.31
C ASN A 141 -16.80 0.08 12.80
N ILE A 142 -16.01 0.78 11.96
CA ILE A 142 -16.08 0.64 10.51
C ILE A 142 -14.79 0.13 9.89
N ARG A 143 -13.74 -0.07 10.69
CA ARG A 143 -12.43 -0.53 10.25
C ARG A 143 -11.90 -1.67 11.11
N LYS A 144 -11.32 -2.69 10.47
CA LYS A 144 -10.50 -3.71 11.11
C LYS A 144 -9.15 -3.79 10.37
N ILE A 145 -8.05 -3.62 11.08
CA ILE A 145 -6.71 -3.92 10.54
C ILE A 145 -6.60 -5.44 10.45
N THR A 146 -6.24 -5.96 9.28
CA THR A 146 -6.07 -7.40 9.04
C THR A 146 -4.61 -7.82 9.13
N SER A 147 -3.70 -6.98 8.64
CA SER A 147 -2.25 -7.19 8.72
C SER A 147 -1.50 -5.87 8.52
N THR A 148 -0.23 -5.86 8.93
CA THR A 148 0.69 -4.75 8.67
C THR A 148 2.04 -5.33 8.26
N TYR A 149 2.60 -4.83 7.17
CA TYR A 149 3.91 -5.21 6.66
C TYR A 149 4.83 -3.99 6.66
N LEU A 150 6.10 -4.25 6.93
CA LEU A 150 7.18 -3.29 6.71
C LEU A 150 8.03 -3.80 5.56
N MET A 151 8.24 -2.96 4.57
CA MET A 151 8.99 -3.27 3.36
C MET A 151 10.09 -2.24 3.14
N PHE A 152 11.11 -2.63 2.39
CA PHE A 152 12.18 -1.76 1.95
C PHE A 152 12.21 -1.78 0.43
N HIS A 153 12.19 -0.60 -0.18
CA HIS A 153 12.31 -0.45 -1.63
C HIS A 153 13.74 -0.77 -2.06
N VAL A 154 13.91 -1.78 -2.90
CA VAL A 154 15.21 -2.25 -3.39
C VAL A 154 15.56 -1.60 -4.71
N LYS A 155 14.61 -1.57 -5.66
CA LYS A 155 14.86 -1.08 -7.02
C LYS A 155 13.55 -0.76 -7.75
N SER A 156 13.56 0.32 -8.52
CA SER A 156 12.57 0.61 -9.57
C SER A 156 13.18 0.39 -10.96
N TRP A 157 12.37 -0.06 -11.88
CA TRP A 157 12.68 -0.15 -13.31
C TRP A 157 11.72 0.80 -14.03
N ASN A 158 12.10 2.06 -14.12
CA ASN A 158 11.37 3.07 -14.90
C ASN A 158 12.11 3.20 -16.23
N GLU A 159 11.44 2.94 -17.33
CA GLU A 159 11.91 3.31 -18.67
C GLU A 159 11.51 4.74 -19.01
#